data_9a3bbe23e36f4146eefc551f4afa85b6
#
_entry.id   9a3bbe23e36f4146eefc551f4afa85b6
#
_cell.length_a   1.000
_cell.length_b   1.000
_cell.length_c   1.000
_cell.angle_alpha   90.00
_cell.angle_beta   90.00
_cell.angle_gamma   90.00
#
_symmetry.space_group_name_H-M   'P 1'
#
loop_
_entity.id
_entity.type
_entity.pdbx_description
1 polymer ?
#
loop_
_entity_poly.entity_id
_entity_poly.type
_entity_poly.pdbx_seq_one_letter_code
_entity_poly.pdbx_strand_id
1 'polypeptide(L)'
;MKYIISITPEIALDEIPIYAGGLGILEGDKSIEAGKLNISYIVLTLFYPDGYVHYNASNGKLEEQKINLNFLLNYLEKEPEFKINLFNREVQITPLIHRINTVKIVYFIVNDIQLKKAIEKLYIEETQDDYEEKYVILSKASLKYIQERIGFSNTIEIQAQESLAGLIFLLLKGVNVKKRLIIHTPGAWGHPYFSGNTLKREYGINAGDREMITRLLFPNVDIVTTVSDKHEKITKNTFPEIKDKLTHVTNGVSLDRWMDPEIKKLLSLNDFNPNDFIKAHNFIKFKLLTFIRTRKQIPINIDTQIVLWARRITRYKRPYFITRLIRELGNNLNVVFILAGKAHPKDIEGRQYMSEFLALERENSNIVYFLDYDISYARLLLAGSDLLLFTPFSGWEACGTSYMKAGVNGVPTLASRDGGVIEIIKDEFNGWLFGNNLYNLVDLYSEEARRIDEEDYRDFKNKFLKIVELYNKDREKYTQIMINALNTFYKWADVKRVIKELIPSQYWSSS
;
A
#
# COMPACT_ATOMS: atom_id res chain seq x y z
N MET A 1 16.11 11.79 24.72
CA MET A 1 15.10 10.89 24.09
C MET A 1 15.73 10.31 22.84
N LYS A 2 15.55 9.01 22.56
CA LYS A 2 16.13 8.36 21.40
C LYS A 2 15.06 8.03 20.37
N TYR A 3 15.34 8.23 19.09
CA TYR A 3 14.34 8.17 18.02
C TYR A 3 14.63 7.08 17.00
N ILE A 4 13.56 6.45 16.50
CA ILE A 4 13.56 5.73 15.21
C ILE A 4 13.08 6.74 14.15
N ILE A 5 13.81 6.85 13.05
CA ILE A 5 13.48 7.77 11.97
C ILE A 5 13.10 6.97 10.73
N SER A 6 11.91 7.19 10.20
CA SER A 6 11.46 6.65 8.93
C SER A 6 11.48 7.72 7.85
N ILE A 7 12.12 7.44 6.72
CA ILE A 7 12.11 8.32 5.56
C ILE A 7 11.29 7.62 4.48
N THR A 8 10.28 8.31 3.98
CA THR A 8 9.30 7.71 3.06
C THR A 8 8.89 8.71 1.97
N PRO A 9 8.62 8.24 0.73
CA PRO A 9 8.02 9.08 -0.29
C PRO A 9 6.59 9.53 0.02
N GLU A 10 5.83 8.74 0.79
CA GLU A 10 4.41 8.96 1.04
C GLU A 10 3.99 8.50 2.43
N ILE A 11 2.96 9.13 2.98
CA ILE A 11 2.27 8.70 4.20
C ILE A 11 0.78 9.00 4.11
N ALA A 12 -0.06 8.05 4.52
CA ALA A 12 -1.50 8.16 4.49
C ALA A 12 -2.08 8.29 5.90
N LEU A 13 -2.38 9.50 6.30
CA LEU A 13 -3.20 9.78 7.49
C LEU A 13 -4.63 10.13 7.04
N ASP A 14 -5.60 9.96 7.92
CA ASP A 14 -7.00 10.28 7.61
C ASP A 14 -7.19 11.78 7.39
N GLU A 15 -6.48 12.59 8.17
CA GLU A 15 -6.50 14.06 8.11
C GLU A 15 -5.60 14.62 7.01
N ILE A 16 -4.54 13.87 6.63
CA ILE A 16 -3.55 14.30 5.65
C ILE A 16 -3.29 13.14 4.66
N PRO A 17 -4.20 12.90 3.71
CA PRO A 17 -4.16 11.75 2.83
C PRO A 17 -3.22 11.96 1.62
N ILE A 18 -1.94 12.21 1.88
CA ILE A 18 -0.91 12.38 0.84
C ILE A 18 -0.26 11.04 0.53
N TYR A 19 -0.92 10.23 -0.28
CA TYR A 19 -0.46 8.88 -0.63
C TYR A 19 -0.95 8.42 -2.00
N ALA A 20 -0.29 7.41 -2.55
CA ALA A 20 -0.69 6.75 -3.80
C ALA A 20 -1.07 5.28 -3.61
N GLY A 21 -0.51 4.61 -2.62
CA GLY A 21 -0.67 3.17 -2.49
C GLY A 21 -0.45 2.58 -1.10
N GLY A 22 -0.09 1.29 -1.10
CA GLY A 22 0.05 0.49 0.12
C GLY A 22 1.17 0.96 1.04
N LEU A 23 2.24 1.55 0.48
CA LEU A 23 3.37 2.07 1.25
C LEU A 23 2.93 3.18 2.21
N GLY A 24 2.25 4.21 1.67
CA GLY A 24 1.77 5.32 2.49
C GLY A 24 0.78 4.88 3.55
N ILE A 25 -0.10 3.93 3.22
CA ILE A 25 -1.06 3.38 4.19
C ILE A 25 -0.34 2.62 5.31
N LEU A 26 0.65 1.78 4.98
CA LEU A 26 1.43 1.06 5.98
C LEU A 26 2.20 2.01 6.91
N GLU A 27 2.80 3.06 6.34
CA GLU A 27 3.54 4.04 7.14
C GLU A 27 2.59 4.84 8.06
N GLY A 28 1.39 5.18 7.59
CA GLY A 28 0.34 5.76 8.41
C GLY A 28 -0.13 4.83 9.53
N ASP A 29 -0.37 3.56 9.22
CA ASP A 29 -0.77 2.55 10.20
C ASP A 29 0.31 2.35 11.28
N LYS A 30 1.59 2.28 10.88
CA LYS A 30 2.74 2.22 11.81
C LYS A 30 2.81 3.46 12.70
N SER A 31 2.61 4.64 12.13
CA SER A 31 2.65 5.92 12.88
C SER A 31 1.57 6.00 13.95
N ILE A 32 0.33 5.61 13.60
CA ILE A 32 -0.80 5.55 14.53
C ILE A 32 -0.49 4.61 15.69
N GLU A 33 -0.01 3.40 15.39
CA GLU A 33 0.24 2.40 16.42
C GLU A 33 1.51 2.71 17.24
N ALA A 34 2.57 3.26 16.63
CA ALA A 34 3.75 3.73 17.35
C ALA A 34 3.39 4.81 18.37
N GLY A 35 2.46 5.73 18.01
CA GLY A 35 1.95 6.74 18.94
C GLY A 35 1.21 6.14 20.13
N LYS A 36 0.43 5.08 19.96
CA LYS A 36 -0.25 4.37 21.05
C LYS A 36 0.72 3.61 21.96
N LEU A 37 1.77 3.08 21.37
CA LEU A 37 2.84 2.37 22.10
C LEU A 37 3.84 3.34 22.74
N ASN A 38 3.62 4.66 22.65
CA ASN A 38 4.52 5.71 23.14
C ASN A 38 5.96 5.58 22.60
N ILE A 39 6.12 5.09 21.37
CA ILE A 39 7.43 4.98 20.72
C ILE A 39 7.83 6.36 20.18
N SER A 40 9.07 6.76 20.41
CA SER A 40 9.65 7.99 19.83
C SER A 40 9.97 7.76 18.36
N TYR A 41 8.98 7.98 17.49
CA TYR A 41 9.04 7.72 16.06
C TYR A 41 8.92 9.02 15.27
N ILE A 42 9.80 9.23 14.30
CA ILE A 42 9.79 10.41 13.43
C ILE A 42 9.67 9.95 11.98
N VAL A 43 8.73 10.50 11.26
CA VAL A 43 8.56 10.26 9.82
C VAL A 43 8.97 11.51 9.06
N LEU A 44 9.83 11.37 8.05
CA LEU A 44 10.29 12.45 7.18
C LEU A 44 9.80 12.19 5.75
N THR A 45 9.09 13.15 5.15
CA THR A 45 8.54 13.06 3.82
C THR A 45 8.44 14.44 3.14
N LEU A 46 8.10 14.47 1.86
CA LEU A 46 7.79 15.72 1.16
C LEU A 46 6.31 16.06 1.25
N PHE A 47 5.97 17.35 1.21
CA PHE A 47 4.61 17.80 0.98
C PHE A 47 4.36 17.94 -0.52
N TYR A 48 3.31 17.30 -1.01
CA TYR A 48 2.93 17.35 -2.43
C TYR A 48 1.61 18.15 -2.55
N PRO A 49 1.67 19.43 -2.99
CA PRO A 49 0.48 20.30 -3.01
C PRO A 49 -0.65 19.80 -3.92
N ASP A 50 -0.34 19.09 -4.99
CA ASP A 50 -1.32 18.51 -5.89
C ASP A 50 -1.56 16.99 -5.64
N GLY A 51 -1.00 16.45 -4.54
CA GLY A 51 -1.24 15.06 -4.10
C GLY A 51 -0.83 14.00 -5.12
N TYR A 52 -1.67 12.97 -5.26
CA TYR A 52 -1.55 11.94 -6.31
C TYR A 52 -2.50 12.27 -7.47
N VAL A 53 -3.21 11.32 -8.04
CA VAL A 53 -4.18 11.53 -9.12
C VAL A 53 -5.60 11.34 -8.60
N HIS A 54 -6.52 12.19 -9.07
CA HIS A 54 -7.95 11.97 -9.03
C HIS A 54 -8.52 11.87 -10.44
N TYR A 55 -9.54 11.02 -10.59
CA TYR A 55 -10.25 10.86 -11.84
C TYR A 55 -11.72 11.13 -11.67
N ASN A 56 -12.31 11.74 -12.70
CA ASN A 56 -13.73 11.78 -12.91
C ASN A 56 -14.07 11.06 -14.23
N ALA A 57 -15.32 10.66 -14.38
CA ALA A 57 -15.84 10.12 -15.64
C ALA A 57 -16.96 11.02 -16.14
N SER A 58 -16.71 11.70 -17.25
CA SER A 58 -17.71 12.52 -17.95
C SER A 58 -18.03 11.87 -19.30
N ASN A 59 -19.32 11.61 -19.56
CA ASN A 59 -19.76 10.94 -20.79
C ASN A 59 -19.00 9.63 -21.11
N GLY A 60 -18.60 8.89 -20.07
CA GLY A 60 -17.85 7.64 -20.19
C GLY A 60 -16.37 7.80 -20.55
N LYS A 61 -15.84 9.01 -20.55
CA LYS A 61 -14.40 9.30 -20.71
C LYS A 61 -13.78 9.60 -19.35
N LEU A 62 -12.59 9.09 -19.14
CA LEU A 62 -11.76 9.37 -17.97
C LEU A 62 -11.09 10.74 -18.13
N GLU A 63 -11.26 11.58 -17.11
CA GLU A 63 -10.64 12.89 -17.02
C GLU A 63 -9.86 13.01 -15.72
N GLU A 64 -8.60 13.42 -15.81
CA GLU A 64 -7.79 13.73 -14.62
C GLU A 64 -8.27 15.05 -14.01
N GLN A 65 -8.47 15.05 -12.71
CA GLN A 65 -8.85 16.25 -11.97
C GLN A 65 -7.65 16.84 -11.24
N LYS A 66 -7.55 18.16 -11.26
CA LYS A 66 -6.59 18.88 -10.42
C LYS A 66 -7.04 18.80 -8.96
N ILE A 67 -6.09 18.45 -8.12
CA ILE A 67 -6.22 18.48 -6.66
C ILE A 67 -5.44 19.70 -6.17
N ASN A 68 -5.85 20.28 -5.08
CA ASN A 68 -5.07 21.27 -4.36
C ASN A 68 -5.18 20.99 -2.86
N LEU A 69 -4.10 20.50 -2.29
CA LEU A 69 -4.00 20.12 -0.88
C LEU A 69 -3.44 21.25 0.01
N ASN A 70 -3.22 22.46 -0.53
CA ASN A 70 -2.67 23.57 0.25
C ASN A 70 -3.51 23.95 1.46
N PHE A 71 -4.82 23.64 1.48
CA PHE A 71 -5.65 23.83 2.66
C PHE A 71 -5.16 23.03 3.88
N LEU A 72 -4.46 21.92 3.67
CA LEU A 72 -3.88 21.09 4.72
C LEU A 72 -2.77 21.83 5.50
N LEU A 73 -2.14 22.85 4.90
CA LEU A 73 -1.10 23.65 5.55
C LEU A 73 -1.61 24.32 6.83
N ASN A 74 -2.92 24.61 6.91
CA ASN A 74 -3.53 25.20 8.10
C ASN A 74 -3.63 24.25 9.30
N TYR A 75 -3.44 22.95 9.08
CA TYR A 75 -3.46 21.93 10.13
C TYR A 75 -2.07 21.48 10.58
N LEU A 76 -1.03 22.11 10.02
CA LEU A 76 0.36 21.75 10.25
C LEU A 76 1.11 22.85 10.99
N GLU A 77 1.87 22.48 12.02
CA GLU A 77 2.74 23.38 12.77
C GLU A 77 4.01 23.69 11.97
N LYS A 78 4.33 24.95 11.79
CA LYS A 78 5.56 25.35 11.09
C LYS A 78 6.77 25.38 12.05
N GLU A 79 7.86 24.69 11.69
CA GLU A 79 9.15 24.84 12.36
C GLU A 79 10.04 25.85 11.61
N PRO A 80 11.12 26.36 12.26
CA PRO A 80 12.08 27.27 11.61
C PRO A 80 12.65 26.66 10.34
N GLU A 81 12.72 27.47 9.31
CA GLU A 81 13.25 27.10 8.01
C GLU A 81 14.76 26.82 8.07
N PHE A 82 15.22 26.00 7.15
CA PHE A 82 16.66 25.74 6.95
C PHE A 82 16.97 25.69 5.46
N LYS A 83 18.28 25.73 5.14
CA LYS A 83 18.76 25.73 3.75
C LYS A 83 19.56 24.47 3.46
N ILE A 84 19.41 23.96 2.25
CA ILE A 84 20.19 22.85 1.71
C ILE A 84 20.84 23.25 0.39
N ASN A 85 22.00 22.68 0.09
CA ASN A 85 22.66 22.86 -1.20
C ASN A 85 22.22 21.77 -2.17
N LEU A 86 21.59 22.18 -3.26
CA LEU A 86 21.09 21.32 -4.34
C LEU A 86 21.51 21.88 -5.68
N PHE A 87 22.10 21.07 -6.55
CA PHE A 87 22.40 21.45 -7.93
C PHE A 87 23.18 22.78 -8.04
N ASN A 88 24.19 22.96 -7.15
CA ASN A 88 25.03 24.16 -7.01
C ASN A 88 24.27 25.44 -6.62
N ARG A 89 23.11 25.32 -5.98
CA ARG A 89 22.33 26.45 -5.45
C ARG A 89 21.82 26.17 -4.04
N GLU A 90 21.57 27.22 -3.31
CA GLU A 90 20.97 27.16 -1.99
C GLU A 90 19.43 27.16 -2.11
N VAL A 91 18.77 26.18 -1.51
CA VAL A 91 17.32 26.01 -1.53
C VAL A 91 16.78 26.04 -0.12
N GLN A 92 15.74 26.84 0.10
CA GLN A 92 15.09 26.98 1.40
C GLN A 92 14.00 25.91 1.58
N ILE A 93 14.03 25.26 2.74
CA ILE A 93 13.08 24.20 3.13
C ILE A 93 12.31 24.65 4.36
N THR A 94 10.99 24.51 4.32
CA THR A 94 10.09 24.73 5.46
C THR A 94 9.60 23.38 5.98
N PRO A 95 9.98 22.96 7.20
CA PRO A 95 9.38 21.78 7.83
C PRO A 95 7.98 22.11 8.38
N LEU A 96 7.02 21.27 8.05
CA LEU A 96 5.68 21.30 8.61
C LEU A 96 5.43 20.02 9.40
N ILE A 97 4.87 20.18 10.58
CA ILE A 97 4.77 19.11 11.57
C ILE A 97 3.32 18.73 11.80
N HIS A 98 3.05 17.43 11.76
CA HIS A 98 1.88 16.81 12.32
C HIS A 98 2.28 15.87 13.46
N ARG A 99 1.47 15.80 14.53
CA ARG A 99 1.77 14.99 15.71
C ARG A 99 0.66 13.97 15.98
N ILE A 100 1.08 12.74 16.26
CA ILE A 100 0.21 11.69 16.76
C ILE A 100 0.83 11.17 18.05
N ASN A 101 0.38 11.67 19.21
CA ASN A 101 0.99 11.38 20.52
C ASN A 101 2.52 11.67 20.50
N THR A 102 3.35 10.63 20.67
CA THR A 102 4.81 10.72 20.65
C THR A 102 5.43 10.72 19.24
N VAL A 103 4.62 10.47 18.21
CA VAL A 103 5.08 10.43 16.81
C VAL A 103 5.08 11.82 16.21
N LYS A 104 6.17 12.17 15.53
CA LYS A 104 6.33 13.41 14.78
C LYS A 104 6.45 13.11 13.29
N ILE A 105 5.54 13.66 12.49
CA ILE A 105 5.56 13.55 11.04
C ILE A 105 5.95 14.90 10.48
N VAL A 106 7.01 14.92 9.69
CA VAL A 106 7.62 16.12 9.10
C VAL A 106 7.42 16.11 7.62
N TYR A 107 6.67 17.07 7.12
CA TYR A 107 6.49 17.32 5.68
C TYR A 107 7.40 18.48 5.26
N PHE A 108 8.29 18.24 4.32
CA PHE A 108 9.17 19.29 3.78
C PHE A 108 8.49 20.01 2.63
N ILE A 109 8.31 21.33 2.78
CA ILE A 109 7.98 22.22 1.66
C ILE A 109 9.28 22.81 1.11
N VAL A 110 9.38 22.83 -0.20
CA VAL A 110 10.49 23.41 -0.95
C VAL A 110 10.10 24.79 -1.47
N ASN A 111 10.78 25.82 -1.00
CA ASN A 111 10.49 27.20 -1.39
C ASN A 111 11.40 27.63 -2.58
N ASP A 112 11.25 26.93 -3.71
CA ASP A 112 12.00 27.21 -4.94
C ASP A 112 11.09 26.98 -6.15
N ILE A 113 10.90 28.04 -6.95
CA ILE A 113 9.99 27.99 -8.11
C ILE A 113 10.49 27.08 -9.24
N GLN A 114 11.82 26.87 -9.36
CA GLN A 114 12.40 26.02 -10.39
C GLN A 114 12.21 24.53 -10.07
N LEU A 115 12.13 24.18 -8.77
CA LEU A 115 11.89 22.81 -8.31
C LEU A 115 10.40 22.48 -8.13
N LYS A 116 9.53 23.44 -8.41
CA LYS A 116 8.08 23.28 -8.21
C LYS A 116 7.53 22.04 -8.92
N LYS A 117 7.91 21.81 -10.18
CA LYS A 117 7.44 20.67 -10.97
C LYS A 117 7.86 19.32 -10.38
N ALA A 118 9.08 19.23 -9.84
CA ALA A 118 9.58 18.01 -9.24
C ALA A 118 8.76 17.58 -8.01
N ILE A 119 8.25 18.55 -7.22
CA ILE A 119 7.61 18.28 -5.92
C ILE A 119 6.08 18.49 -5.92
N GLU A 120 5.47 18.90 -7.04
CA GLU A 120 4.05 19.23 -7.10
C GLU A 120 3.16 18.00 -6.86
N LYS A 121 3.53 16.86 -7.46
CA LYS A 121 2.75 15.62 -7.40
C LYS A 121 3.58 14.44 -6.90
N LEU A 122 2.94 13.57 -6.16
CA LEU A 122 3.51 12.30 -5.73
C LEU A 122 3.58 11.31 -6.91
N TYR A 123 4.76 10.78 -7.22
CA TYR A 123 5.04 9.77 -8.26
C TYR A 123 4.68 10.18 -9.71
N ILE A 124 4.39 11.45 -9.95
CA ILE A 124 4.02 11.95 -11.28
C ILE A 124 4.99 13.06 -11.65
N GLU A 125 6.13 12.70 -12.22
CA GLU A 125 7.16 13.59 -12.70
C GLU A 125 7.08 13.72 -14.22
N GLU A 126 7.37 14.90 -14.78
CA GLU A 126 7.34 15.12 -16.22
C GLU A 126 8.60 14.58 -16.90
N THR A 127 9.75 14.77 -16.26
CA THR A 127 11.08 14.44 -16.79
C THR A 127 11.87 13.54 -15.84
N GLN A 128 12.97 12.96 -16.33
CA GLN A 128 13.91 12.21 -15.50
C GLN A 128 14.60 13.15 -14.48
N ASP A 129 14.87 14.39 -14.86
CA ASP A 129 15.49 15.37 -13.97
C ASP A 129 14.53 15.72 -12.80
N ASP A 130 13.26 15.98 -13.06
CA ASP A 130 12.24 16.19 -12.00
C ASP A 130 12.18 15.00 -11.05
N TYR A 131 12.28 13.77 -11.59
CA TYR A 131 12.29 12.54 -10.81
C TYR A 131 13.52 12.47 -9.89
N GLU A 132 14.72 12.70 -10.42
CA GLU A 132 15.96 12.67 -9.64
C GLU A 132 15.98 13.79 -8.61
N GLU A 133 15.61 15.03 -9.00
CA GLU A 133 15.52 16.20 -8.13
C GLU A 133 14.66 15.95 -6.90
N LYS A 134 13.46 15.41 -7.08
CA LYS A 134 12.52 15.10 -5.99
C LYS A 134 13.19 14.28 -4.87
N TYR A 135 13.86 13.21 -5.21
CA TYR A 135 14.42 12.30 -4.21
C TYR A 135 15.77 12.73 -3.67
N VAL A 136 16.54 13.53 -4.44
CA VAL A 136 17.70 14.25 -3.92
C VAL A 136 17.25 15.25 -2.85
N ILE A 137 16.18 16.00 -3.10
CA ILE A 137 15.58 16.90 -2.11
C ILE A 137 15.21 16.14 -0.84
N LEU A 138 14.43 15.05 -0.95
CA LEU A 138 14.02 14.25 0.21
C LEU A 138 15.23 13.80 1.03
N SER A 139 16.28 13.27 0.39
CA SER A 139 17.46 12.77 1.08
C SER A 139 18.24 13.89 1.81
N LYS A 140 18.47 15.03 1.14
CA LYS A 140 19.24 16.14 1.72
C LYS A 140 18.48 16.93 2.77
N ALA A 141 17.18 17.15 2.57
CA ALA A 141 16.31 17.77 3.57
C ALA A 141 16.23 16.91 4.83
N SER A 142 16.06 15.60 4.67
CA SER A 142 16.06 14.64 5.78
C SER A 142 17.38 14.64 6.54
N LEU A 143 18.53 14.60 5.83
CA LEU A 143 19.84 14.67 6.46
C LEU A 143 20.00 15.94 7.29
N LYS A 144 19.72 17.11 6.69
CA LYS A 144 19.85 18.41 7.34
C LYS A 144 18.95 18.53 8.57
N TYR A 145 17.71 18.06 8.46
CA TYR A 145 16.76 18.04 9.57
C TYR A 145 17.25 17.15 10.72
N ILE A 146 17.76 15.95 10.42
CA ILE A 146 18.34 15.07 11.43
C ILE A 146 19.52 15.74 12.12
N GLN A 147 20.44 16.35 11.36
CA GLN A 147 21.61 17.02 11.92
C GLN A 147 21.28 18.19 12.86
N GLU A 148 20.34 19.04 12.48
CA GLU A 148 20.07 20.29 13.18
C GLU A 148 19.02 20.16 14.28
N ARG A 149 18.04 19.24 14.14
CA ARG A 149 16.86 19.17 15.03
C ARG A 149 16.83 17.95 15.91
N ILE A 150 17.48 16.85 15.50
CA ILE A 150 17.43 15.58 16.25
C ILE A 150 18.81 15.24 16.81
N GLY A 151 19.84 15.28 15.98
CA GLY A 151 21.19 14.81 16.27
C GLY A 151 21.34 13.29 16.11
N PHE A 152 22.46 12.85 15.53
CA PHE A 152 22.73 11.41 15.36
C PHE A 152 22.91 10.67 16.69
N SER A 153 23.38 11.36 17.73
CA SER A 153 23.48 10.79 19.10
C SER A 153 22.12 10.41 19.69
N ASN A 154 21.05 11.04 19.21
CA ASN A 154 19.67 10.75 19.61
C ASN A 154 18.95 9.81 18.65
N THR A 155 19.61 9.36 17.59
CA THR A 155 19.02 8.48 16.57
C THR A 155 19.45 7.04 16.80
N ILE A 156 18.49 6.13 16.96
CA ILE A 156 18.71 4.69 17.14
C ILE A 156 18.91 4.04 15.78
N GLU A 157 17.96 4.24 14.89
CA GLU A 157 17.92 3.62 13.56
C GLU A 157 17.29 4.59 12.56
N ILE A 158 17.81 4.64 11.35
CA ILE A 158 17.18 5.29 10.19
C ILE A 158 16.66 4.19 9.28
N GLN A 159 15.35 4.20 9.04
CA GLN A 159 14.64 3.30 8.15
C GLN A 159 14.27 4.06 6.88
N ALA A 160 14.70 3.57 5.73
CA ALA A 160 14.30 4.13 4.44
C ALA A 160 13.28 3.21 3.76
N GLN A 161 12.13 3.76 3.42
CA GLN A 161 11.05 3.07 2.75
C GLN A 161 11.27 3.17 1.24
N GLU A 162 11.68 2.11 0.59
CA GLU A 162 12.13 2.00 -0.79
C GLU A 162 13.51 2.63 -1.07
N SER A 163 14.10 2.24 -2.17
CA SER A 163 15.43 2.69 -2.59
C SER A 163 15.54 4.21 -2.76
N LEU A 164 14.45 4.86 -3.17
CA LEU A 164 14.41 6.32 -3.35
C LEU A 164 14.60 7.07 -2.03
N ALA A 165 13.97 6.62 -0.96
CA ALA A 165 14.20 7.18 0.38
C ALA A 165 15.58 6.81 0.92
N GLY A 166 16.14 5.67 0.46
CA GLY A 166 17.46 5.17 0.83
C GLY A 166 18.64 6.02 0.36
N LEU A 167 18.43 6.97 -0.57
CA LEU A 167 19.49 7.89 -1.06
C LEU A 167 20.21 8.63 0.09
N ILE A 168 19.56 8.84 1.22
CA ILE A 168 20.20 9.43 2.41
C ILE A 168 21.40 8.60 2.88
N PHE A 169 21.40 7.27 2.70
CA PHE A 169 22.48 6.40 3.16
C PHE A 169 23.80 6.67 2.40
N LEU A 170 23.71 7.20 1.18
CA LEU A 170 24.90 7.62 0.43
C LEU A 170 25.59 8.83 1.07
N LEU A 171 24.84 9.64 1.84
CA LEU A 171 25.33 10.82 2.57
C LEU A 171 25.76 10.49 4.00
N LEU A 172 25.46 9.30 4.52
CA LEU A 172 25.72 8.88 5.90
C LEU A 172 26.97 8.00 6.03
N LYS A 173 27.93 8.11 5.11
CA LYS A 173 29.21 7.39 5.23
C LYS A 173 29.95 7.84 6.49
N GLY A 174 30.42 6.86 7.28
CA GLY A 174 31.14 7.13 8.54
C GLY A 174 30.26 7.58 9.71
N VAL A 175 28.96 7.74 9.53
CA VAL A 175 28.03 8.06 10.62
C VAL A 175 27.62 6.78 11.32
N ASN A 176 27.88 6.71 12.65
CA ASN A 176 27.53 5.57 13.49
C ASN A 176 26.04 5.65 13.90
N VAL A 177 25.17 5.24 12.99
CA VAL A 177 23.74 5.06 13.20
C VAL A 177 23.30 3.83 12.42
N LYS A 178 22.40 3.02 12.98
CA LYS A 178 21.89 1.83 12.30
C LYS A 178 21.04 2.22 11.09
N LYS A 179 21.29 1.61 9.94
CA LYS A 179 20.68 1.91 8.64
C LYS A 179 19.93 0.69 8.13
N ARG A 180 18.61 0.83 7.95
CA ARG A 180 17.74 -0.22 7.40
C ARG A 180 17.08 0.25 6.11
N LEU A 181 17.29 -0.49 5.04
CA LEU A 181 16.52 -0.34 3.82
C LEU A 181 15.34 -1.31 3.85
N ILE A 182 14.12 -0.78 3.67
CA ILE A 182 12.91 -1.62 3.58
C ILE A 182 12.40 -1.56 2.14
N ILE A 183 12.45 -2.71 1.46
CA ILE A 183 12.02 -2.85 0.07
C ILE A 183 10.57 -3.33 0.08
N HIS A 184 9.69 -2.61 -0.63
CA HIS A 184 8.26 -2.92 -0.76
C HIS A 184 7.87 -3.40 -2.15
N THR A 185 8.78 -3.36 -3.11
CA THR A 185 8.49 -3.61 -4.52
C THR A 185 9.50 -4.58 -5.12
N PRO A 186 9.08 -5.78 -5.57
CA PRO A 186 9.99 -6.73 -6.22
C PRO A 186 10.31 -6.35 -7.67
N GLY A 187 9.42 -5.62 -8.36
CA GLY A 187 9.55 -5.23 -9.75
C GLY A 187 10.55 -4.10 -10.02
N ALA A 188 10.95 -3.94 -11.27
CA ALA A 188 11.99 -2.99 -11.69
C ALA A 188 11.71 -1.53 -11.26
N TRP A 189 10.45 -1.11 -11.15
CA TRP A 189 10.10 0.25 -10.69
C TRP A 189 10.46 0.53 -9.21
N GLY A 190 10.67 -0.51 -8.38
CA GLY A 190 11.20 -0.36 -7.01
C GLY A 190 12.72 -0.21 -6.98
N HIS A 191 13.39 -0.40 -8.13
CA HIS A 191 14.84 -0.39 -8.28
C HIS A 191 15.31 0.63 -9.33
N PRO A 192 15.13 1.92 -9.04
CA PRO A 192 15.34 3.00 -10.02
C PRO A 192 16.80 3.21 -10.39
N TYR A 193 16.99 3.83 -11.56
CA TYR A 193 18.28 4.25 -12.06
C TYR A 193 18.38 5.78 -12.02
N PHE A 194 19.50 6.28 -11.51
CA PHE A 194 19.87 7.71 -11.57
C PHE A 194 21.04 7.94 -12.53
N SER A 195 21.09 9.15 -13.07
CA SER A 195 22.17 9.58 -13.94
C SER A 195 23.50 9.68 -13.16
N GLY A 196 24.61 9.31 -13.81
CA GLY A 196 25.95 9.47 -13.22
C GLY A 196 26.26 10.93 -12.88
N ASN A 197 25.71 11.89 -13.64
CA ASN A 197 25.86 13.33 -13.37
C ASN A 197 25.22 13.72 -12.02
N THR A 198 24.00 13.29 -11.75
CA THR A 198 23.33 13.55 -10.47
C THR A 198 24.07 12.86 -9.32
N LEU A 199 24.49 11.60 -9.49
CA LEU A 199 25.23 10.86 -8.47
C LEU A 199 26.57 11.52 -8.14
N LYS A 200 27.30 11.99 -9.15
CA LYS A 200 28.55 12.70 -8.95
C LYS A 200 28.36 14.04 -8.25
N ARG A 201 27.44 14.85 -8.75
CA ARG A 201 27.20 16.22 -8.26
C ARG A 201 26.62 16.22 -6.83
N GLU A 202 25.64 15.37 -6.55
CA GLU A 202 24.88 15.43 -5.31
C GLU A 202 25.38 14.50 -4.21
N TYR A 203 26.08 13.40 -4.57
CA TYR A 203 26.58 12.37 -3.65
C TYR A 203 28.07 12.12 -3.74
N GLY A 204 28.80 12.77 -4.67
CA GLY A 204 30.22 12.56 -4.86
C GLY A 204 30.60 11.16 -5.38
N ILE A 205 29.66 10.47 -6.03
CA ILE A 205 29.85 9.12 -6.55
C ILE A 205 30.20 9.18 -8.03
N ASN A 206 31.42 8.72 -8.38
CA ASN A 206 31.79 8.54 -9.79
C ASN A 206 31.13 7.23 -10.26
N ALA A 207 30.16 7.36 -11.14
CA ALA A 207 29.37 6.28 -11.70
C ALA A 207 29.42 6.34 -13.24
N GLY A 208 28.94 5.29 -13.91
CA GLY A 208 28.70 5.30 -15.36
C GLY A 208 27.57 6.26 -15.75
N ASP A 209 27.03 6.12 -16.96
CA ASP A 209 25.95 6.99 -17.44
C ASP A 209 24.71 6.92 -16.54
N ARG A 210 24.36 5.73 -16.08
CA ARG A 210 23.23 5.46 -15.17
C ARG A 210 23.55 4.29 -14.25
N GLU A 211 23.14 4.40 -12.98
CA GLU A 211 23.34 3.36 -11.97
C GLU A 211 22.06 3.02 -11.24
N MET A 212 21.87 1.75 -10.91
CA MET A 212 20.77 1.28 -10.09
C MET A 212 20.96 1.72 -8.64
N ILE A 213 20.08 2.56 -8.15
CA ILE A 213 20.16 3.10 -6.78
C ILE A 213 20.17 1.99 -5.75
N THR A 214 19.30 0.98 -5.85
CA THR A 214 19.22 -0.11 -4.89
C THR A 214 20.58 -0.78 -4.64
N ARG A 215 21.34 -1.08 -5.70
CA ARG A 215 22.68 -1.67 -5.57
C ARG A 215 23.70 -0.73 -4.95
N LEU A 216 23.63 0.57 -5.25
CA LEU A 216 24.50 1.57 -4.64
C LEU A 216 24.28 1.70 -3.12
N LEU A 217 23.07 1.38 -2.64
CA LEU A 217 22.74 1.44 -1.21
C LEU A 217 23.29 0.26 -0.42
N PHE A 218 23.40 -0.93 -0.99
CA PHE A 218 23.73 -2.16 -0.27
C PHE A 218 25.04 -2.10 0.55
N PRO A 219 26.13 -1.49 0.08
CA PRO A 219 27.34 -1.32 0.91
C PRO A 219 27.15 -0.37 2.10
N ASN A 220 26.12 0.50 2.05
CA ASN A 220 25.89 1.59 3.00
C ASN A 220 24.78 1.30 4.00
N VAL A 221 24.20 0.09 4.01
CA VAL A 221 23.13 -0.31 4.92
C VAL A 221 23.56 -1.51 5.76
N ASP A 222 23.05 -1.57 6.98
CA ASP A 222 23.32 -2.68 7.90
C ASP A 222 22.34 -3.84 7.69
N ILE A 223 21.08 -3.52 7.37
CA ILE A 223 19.99 -4.48 7.18
C ILE A 223 19.16 -4.08 5.97
N VAL A 224 18.79 -5.09 5.16
CA VAL A 224 17.76 -4.97 4.13
C VAL A 224 16.55 -5.80 4.57
N THR A 225 15.38 -5.20 4.62
CA THR A 225 14.15 -5.87 5.06
C THR A 225 13.14 -5.88 3.92
N THR A 226 12.56 -7.02 3.64
CA THR A 226 11.42 -7.19 2.73
C THR A 226 10.12 -7.36 3.51
N VAL A 227 8.98 -7.35 2.84
CA VAL A 227 7.67 -7.22 3.49
C VAL A 227 6.83 -8.52 3.47
N SER A 228 7.45 -9.65 3.13
CA SER A 228 6.93 -11.01 3.29
C SER A 228 8.04 -12.04 3.08
N ASP A 229 7.85 -13.28 3.58
CA ASP A 229 8.76 -14.39 3.35
C ASP A 229 8.99 -14.68 1.85
N LYS A 230 7.91 -14.68 1.07
CA LYS A 230 8.01 -14.87 -0.38
C LYS A 230 8.80 -13.75 -1.05
N HIS A 231 8.58 -12.50 -0.63
CA HIS A 231 9.31 -11.35 -1.15
C HIS A 231 10.81 -11.44 -0.79
N GLU A 232 11.17 -11.93 0.40
CA GLU A 232 12.57 -12.19 0.76
C GLU A 232 13.21 -13.18 -0.21
N LYS A 233 12.56 -14.30 -0.49
CA LYS A 233 13.06 -15.33 -1.41
C LYS A 233 13.27 -14.79 -2.83
N ILE A 234 12.31 -14.00 -3.34
CA ILE A 234 12.42 -13.34 -4.66
C ILE A 234 13.57 -12.33 -4.66
N THR A 235 13.67 -11.50 -3.62
CA THR A 235 14.73 -10.49 -3.50
C THR A 235 16.12 -11.15 -3.40
N LYS A 236 16.22 -12.27 -2.68
CA LYS A 236 17.47 -13.06 -2.60
C LYS A 236 17.91 -13.60 -3.96
N ASN A 237 16.95 -14.00 -4.80
CA ASN A 237 17.23 -14.46 -6.15
C ASN A 237 17.65 -13.29 -7.07
N THR A 238 17.05 -12.12 -6.90
CA THR A 238 17.33 -10.92 -7.70
C THR A 238 18.66 -10.25 -7.29
N PHE A 239 18.97 -10.26 -6.01
CA PHE A 239 20.14 -9.60 -5.40
C PHE A 239 20.88 -10.56 -4.46
N PRO A 240 21.56 -11.59 -4.98
CA PRO A 240 22.25 -12.59 -4.14
C PRO A 240 23.39 -12.00 -3.30
N GLU A 241 23.89 -10.82 -3.68
CA GLU A 241 24.95 -10.09 -2.98
C GLU A 241 24.57 -9.61 -1.57
N ILE A 242 23.27 -9.51 -1.23
CA ILE A 242 22.81 -9.04 0.08
C ILE A 242 22.27 -10.15 0.99
N LYS A 243 22.43 -11.40 0.63
CA LYS A 243 21.84 -12.55 1.35
C LYS A 243 22.09 -12.53 2.87
N ASP A 244 23.27 -12.03 3.31
CA ASP A 244 23.67 -12.01 4.72
C ASP A 244 23.10 -10.81 5.50
N LYS A 245 22.53 -9.82 4.79
CA LYS A 245 21.85 -8.64 5.36
C LYS A 245 20.34 -8.71 5.20
N LEU A 246 19.82 -9.67 4.44
CA LEU A 246 18.43 -9.77 4.05
C LEU A 246 17.59 -10.44 5.14
N THR A 247 16.45 -9.87 5.42
CA THR A 247 15.43 -10.38 6.34
C THR A 247 14.05 -9.96 5.87
N HIS A 248 13.01 -10.51 6.45
CA HIS A 248 11.64 -10.00 6.19
C HIS A 248 10.92 -9.68 7.48
N VAL A 249 9.96 -8.76 7.34
CA VAL A 249 8.90 -8.49 8.32
C VAL A 249 7.61 -8.35 7.54
N THR A 250 6.74 -9.34 7.64
CA THR A 250 5.50 -9.34 6.89
C THR A 250 4.59 -8.18 7.32
N ASN A 251 4.03 -7.46 6.36
CA ASN A 251 3.16 -6.30 6.60
C ASN A 251 2.03 -6.61 7.58
N GLY A 252 1.48 -5.57 8.14
CA GLY A 252 0.29 -5.57 8.98
C GLY A 252 -0.59 -4.35 8.72
N VAL A 253 -1.69 -4.25 9.43
CA VAL A 253 -2.65 -3.14 9.34
C VAL A 253 -3.05 -2.68 10.74
N SER A 254 -3.37 -1.40 10.90
CA SER A 254 -3.90 -0.90 12.17
C SER A 254 -5.32 -1.43 12.39
N LEU A 255 -5.51 -2.25 13.42
CA LEU A 255 -6.83 -2.78 13.76
C LEU A 255 -7.81 -1.65 14.06
N ASP A 256 -7.35 -0.59 14.73
CA ASP A 256 -8.20 0.54 15.06
C ASP A 256 -8.66 1.34 13.85
N ARG A 257 -7.86 1.36 12.82
CA ARG A 257 -8.18 2.06 11.58
C ARG A 257 -9.07 1.24 10.64
N TRP A 258 -8.84 -0.08 10.56
CA TRP A 258 -9.41 -0.91 9.51
C TRP A 258 -10.53 -1.83 9.95
N MET A 259 -10.63 -2.14 11.24
CA MET A 259 -11.72 -2.96 11.77
C MET A 259 -12.96 -2.09 12.02
N ASP A 260 -14.12 -2.52 11.50
CA ASP A 260 -15.39 -1.81 11.73
C ASP A 260 -15.74 -1.84 13.24
N PRO A 261 -16.33 -0.77 13.79
CA PRO A 261 -16.76 -0.71 15.19
C PRO A 261 -17.66 -1.88 15.62
N GLU A 262 -18.52 -2.39 14.74
CA GLU A 262 -19.39 -3.55 15.08
C GLU A 262 -18.59 -4.84 15.29
N ILE A 263 -17.53 -5.03 14.48
CA ILE A 263 -16.62 -6.18 14.68
C ILE A 263 -15.77 -6.01 15.93
N LYS A 264 -15.30 -4.80 16.23
CA LYS A 264 -14.59 -4.52 17.51
C LYS A 264 -15.49 -4.81 18.71
N LYS A 265 -16.74 -4.37 18.66
CA LYS A 265 -17.74 -4.63 19.70
C LYS A 265 -17.99 -6.14 19.85
N LEU A 266 -18.11 -6.87 18.74
CA LEU A 266 -18.27 -8.33 18.76
C LEU A 266 -17.09 -9.01 19.47
N LEU A 267 -15.85 -8.63 19.13
CA LEU A 267 -14.63 -9.18 19.73
C LEU A 267 -14.45 -8.81 21.21
N SER A 268 -15.12 -7.74 21.68
CA SER A 268 -15.12 -7.40 23.12
C SER A 268 -16.01 -8.31 23.96
N LEU A 269 -16.89 -9.09 23.33
CA LEU A 269 -17.61 -10.18 23.97
C LEU A 269 -16.63 -11.34 24.20
N ASN A 270 -16.58 -11.87 25.43
CA ASN A 270 -15.66 -12.98 25.73
C ASN A 270 -15.97 -14.25 24.93
N ASP A 271 -17.21 -14.39 24.51
CA ASP A 271 -17.69 -15.49 23.65
C ASP A 271 -18.82 -14.95 22.75
N PHE A 272 -18.68 -15.14 21.46
CA PHE A 272 -19.71 -14.80 20.48
C PHE A 272 -20.03 -16.03 19.61
N ASN A 273 -21.29 -16.19 19.26
CA ASN A 273 -21.73 -17.27 18.39
C ASN A 273 -21.86 -16.82 16.92
N PRO A 274 -22.01 -17.76 15.96
CA PRO A 274 -22.14 -17.43 14.55
C PRO A 274 -23.28 -16.44 14.22
N ASN A 275 -24.39 -16.48 14.96
CA ASN A 275 -25.50 -15.55 14.74
C ASN A 275 -25.13 -14.11 15.15
N ASP A 276 -24.33 -13.94 16.19
CA ASP A 276 -23.88 -12.61 16.61
C ASP A 276 -22.94 -12.01 15.57
N PHE A 277 -22.04 -12.85 15.01
CA PHE A 277 -21.18 -12.44 13.90
C PHE A 277 -22.01 -12.03 12.66
N ILE A 278 -22.99 -12.83 12.26
CA ILE A 278 -23.84 -12.53 11.10
C ILE A 278 -24.65 -11.25 11.30
N LYS A 279 -25.17 -11.00 12.51
CA LYS A 279 -25.86 -9.73 12.82
C LYS A 279 -24.92 -8.53 12.63
N ALA A 280 -23.70 -8.60 13.18
CA ALA A 280 -22.72 -7.55 13.04
C ALA A 280 -22.33 -7.32 11.56
N HIS A 281 -21.99 -8.39 10.82
CA HIS A 281 -21.66 -8.32 9.41
C HIS A 281 -22.82 -7.77 8.56
N ASN A 282 -24.04 -8.25 8.75
CA ASN A 282 -25.23 -7.79 8.04
C ASN A 282 -25.51 -6.30 8.29
N PHE A 283 -25.23 -5.79 9.50
CA PHE A 283 -25.37 -4.37 9.78
C PHE A 283 -24.35 -3.54 8.98
N ILE A 284 -23.10 -4.00 8.89
CA ILE A 284 -22.06 -3.34 8.07
C ILE A 284 -22.42 -3.42 6.59
N LYS A 285 -22.85 -4.59 6.13
CA LYS A 285 -23.30 -4.82 4.76
C LYS A 285 -24.49 -3.93 4.41
N PHE A 286 -25.45 -3.75 5.32
CA PHE A 286 -26.56 -2.83 5.12
C PHE A 286 -26.09 -1.37 4.92
N LYS A 287 -25.12 -0.90 5.70
CA LYS A 287 -24.49 0.42 5.49
C LYS A 287 -23.87 0.50 4.08
N LEU A 288 -23.15 -0.55 3.66
CA LEU A 288 -22.55 -0.61 2.33
C LEU A 288 -23.63 -0.58 1.22
N LEU A 289 -24.69 -1.37 1.34
CA LEU A 289 -25.80 -1.38 0.38
C LEU A 289 -26.49 -0.01 0.29
N THR A 290 -26.69 0.64 1.42
CA THR A 290 -27.25 1.99 1.48
C THR A 290 -26.34 2.98 0.74
N PHE A 291 -25.04 2.92 1.00
CA PHE A 291 -24.07 3.76 0.32
C PHE A 291 -24.01 3.52 -1.20
N ILE A 292 -24.05 2.25 -1.65
CA ILE A 292 -24.07 1.91 -3.07
C ILE A 292 -25.32 2.49 -3.75
N ARG A 293 -26.49 2.39 -3.11
CA ARG A 293 -27.77 2.91 -3.64
C ARG A 293 -27.77 4.43 -3.85
N THR A 294 -26.94 5.18 -3.12
CA THR A 294 -26.78 6.63 -3.39
C THR A 294 -26.09 6.92 -4.72
N ARG A 295 -25.34 5.94 -5.26
CA ARG A 295 -24.58 6.09 -6.52
C ARG A 295 -25.27 5.43 -7.70
N LYS A 296 -25.83 4.26 -7.49
CA LYS A 296 -26.46 3.46 -8.55
C LYS A 296 -27.66 2.70 -7.99
N GLN A 297 -28.78 2.78 -8.69
CA GLN A 297 -29.95 1.95 -8.42
C GLN A 297 -29.63 0.50 -8.82
N ILE A 298 -29.41 -0.37 -7.83
CA ILE A 298 -29.09 -1.78 -8.02
C ILE A 298 -30.15 -2.61 -7.30
N PRO A 299 -30.69 -3.66 -7.95
CA PRO A 299 -31.61 -4.58 -7.30
C PRO A 299 -30.83 -5.53 -6.37
N ILE A 300 -30.51 -5.05 -5.17
CA ILE A 300 -29.74 -5.80 -4.17
C ILE A 300 -30.57 -5.97 -2.90
N ASN A 301 -30.51 -7.16 -2.33
CA ASN A 301 -30.98 -7.46 -0.98
C ASN A 301 -29.79 -7.90 -0.09
N ILE A 302 -30.05 -8.11 1.17
CA ILE A 302 -29.04 -8.51 2.15
C ILE A 302 -28.43 -9.89 1.86
N ASP A 303 -29.15 -10.75 1.14
CA ASP A 303 -28.74 -12.12 0.80
C ASP A 303 -27.89 -12.19 -0.46
N THR A 304 -27.89 -11.12 -1.29
CA THR A 304 -27.03 -11.03 -2.48
C THR A 304 -25.56 -11.02 -2.06
N GLN A 305 -24.72 -11.86 -2.66
CA GLN A 305 -23.30 -11.88 -2.38
C GLN A 305 -22.60 -10.64 -2.93
N ILE A 306 -21.88 -9.90 -2.10
CA ILE A 306 -21.06 -8.75 -2.52
C ILE A 306 -19.62 -9.21 -2.69
N VAL A 307 -19.13 -9.11 -3.92
CA VAL A 307 -17.77 -9.46 -4.32
C VAL A 307 -16.98 -8.21 -4.63
N LEU A 308 -15.90 -7.99 -3.91
CA LEU A 308 -15.07 -6.79 -4.00
C LEU A 308 -13.75 -7.09 -4.71
N TRP A 309 -13.36 -6.25 -5.66
CA TRP A 309 -12.00 -6.11 -6.16
C TRP A 309 -11.57 -4.66 -5.95
N ALA A 310 -10.66 -4.39 -5.00
CA ALA A 310 -10.31 -3.03 -4.58
C ALA A 310 -8.79 -2.86 -4.44
N ARG A 311 -8.16 -2.21 -5.43
CA ARG A 311 -6.70 -1.99 -5.46
C ARG A 311 -6.27 -1.09 -6.61
N ARG A 312 -5.02 -0.58 -6.58
CA ARG A 312 -4.45 0.15 -7.72
C ARG A 312 -4.56 -0.67 -9.00
N ILE A 313 -5.00 -0.04 -10.08
CA ILE A 313 -5.19 -0.71 -11.37
C ILE A 313 -3.87 -0.66 -12.15
N THR A 314 -3.29 -1.83 -12.36
CA THR A 314 -2.08 -2.05 -13.17
C THR A 314 -2.00 -3.51 -13.57
N ARG A 315 -1.29 -3.83 -14.66
CA ARG A 315 -1.29 -5.15 -15.31
C ARG A 315 -1.04 -6.30 -14.32
N TYR A 316 0.01 -6.25 -13.50
CA TYR A 316 0.37 -7.39 -12.64
C TYR A 316 -0.70 -7.72 -11.59
N LYS A 317 -1.63 -6.80 -11.30
CA LYS A 317 -2.77 -7.04 -10.41
C LYS A 317 -3.94 -7.74 -11.09
N ARG A 318 -3.80 -8.02 -12.37
CA ARG A 318 -4.73 -8.80 -13.22
C ARG A 318 -6.16 -8.28 -13.19
N PRO A 319 -6.42 -6.99 -13.42
CA PRO A 319 -7.79 -6.48 -13.55
C PRO A 319 -8.56 -7.19 -14.69
N TYR A 320 -7.85 -7.68 -15.72
CA TYR A 320 -8.42 -8.44 -16.83
C TYR A 320 -9.01 -9.81 -16.41
N PHE A 321 -8.61 -10.39 -15.28
CA PHE A 321 -9.29 -11.58 -14.75
C PHE A 321 -10.72 -11.25 -14.36
N ILE A 322 -10.94 -10.06 -13.82
CA ILE A 322 -12.24 -9.60 -13.36
C ILE A 322 -13.12 -9.24 -14.56
N THR A 323 -12.59 -8.49 -15.54
CA THR A 323 -13.35 -8.14 -16.74
C THR A 323 -13.75 -9.39 -17.53
N ARG A 324 -12.85 -10.37 -17.66
CA ARG A 324 -13.11 -11.65 -18.30
C ARG A 324 -14.17 -12.46 -17.54
N LEU A 325 -14.04 -12.57 -16.21
CA LEU A 325 -15.00 -13.29 -15.37
C LEU A 325 -16.41 -12.71 -15.50
N ILE A 326 -16.54 -11.40 -15.42
CA ILE A 326 -17.83 -10.71 -15.55
C ILE A 326 -18.44 -10.93 -16.93
N ARG A 327 -17.66 -10.81 -18.01
CA ARG A 327 -18.14 -11.03 -19.39
C ARG A 327 -18.59 -12.47 -19.63
N GLU A 328 -17.88 -13.45 -19.05
CA GLU A 328 -18.22 -14.87 -19.20
C GLU A 328 -19.45 -15.29 -18.38
N LEU A 329 -19.64 -14.70 -17.20
CA LEU A 329 -20.73 -15.09 -16.29
C LEU A 329 -22.00 -14.25 -16.48
N GLY A 330 -21.85 -13.00 -16.93
CA GLY A 330 -22.95 -12.06 -17.12
C GLY A 330 -23.75 -11.84 -15.83
N ASN A 331 -25.07 -11.63 -15.99
CA ASN A 331 -26.01 -11.43 -14.88
C ASN A 331 -26.58 -12.74 -14.30
N ASN A 332 -25.99 -13.90 -14.66
CA ASN A 332 -26.55 -15.22 -14.32
C ASN A 332 -26.31 -15.64 -12.86
N LEU A 333 -25.54 -14.87 -12.11
CA LEU A 333 -25.23 -15.14 -10.70
C LEU A 333 -25.90 -14.13 -9.79
N ASN A 334 -26.36 -14.59 -8.62
CA ASN A 334 -26.84 -13.71 -7.55
C ASN A 334 -25.66 -13.04 -6.82
N VAL A 335 -24.89 -12.25 -7.58
CA VAL A 335 -23.66 -11.57 -7.12
C VAL A 335 -23.68 -10.13 -7.59
N VAL A 336 -23.24 -9.23 -6.72
CA VAL A 336 -22.88 -7.86 -7.07
C VAL A 336 -21.38 -7.69 -7.02
N PHE A 337 -20.80 -7.19 -8.10
CA PHE A 337 -19.38 -6.86 -8.15
C PHE A 337 -19.16 -5.39 -7.82
N ILE A 338 -18.31 -5.16 -6.83
CA ILE A 338 -17.76 -3.85 -6.53
C ILE A 338 -16.33 -3.82 -7.05
N LEU A 339 -16.07 -2.94 -8.01
CA LEU A 339 -14.75 -2.67 -8.54
C LEU A 339 -14.29 -1.34 -7.97
N ALA A 340 -13.06 -1.28 -7.49
CA ALA A 340 -12.55 -0.04 -6.89
C ALA A 340 -11.05 0.13 -7.15
N GLY A 341 -10.64 1.32 -7.57
CA GLY A 341 -9.23 1.60 -7.82
C GLY A 341 -9.01 2.54 -8.98
N LYS A 342 -7.80 3.03 -9.06
CA LYS A 342 -7.31 3.91 -10.12
C LYS A 342 -5.92 3.52 -10.59
N ALA A 343 -5.62 3.84 -11.85
CA ALA A 343 -4.32 3.65 -12.46
C ALA A 343 -3.44 4.89 -12.28
N HIS A 344 -2.12 4.69 -12.42
CA HIS A 344 -1.20 5.79 -12.59
C HIS A 344 -1.47 6.51 -13.92
N PRO A 345 -1.39 7.84 -14.03
CA PRO A 345 -1.70 8.57 -15.27
C PRO A 345 -0.86 8.14 -16.48
N LYS A 346 0.38 7.74 -16.25
CA LYS A 346 1.28 7.24 -17.31
C LYS A 346 1.12 5.75 -17.61
N ASP A 347 0.31 5.01 -16.83
CA ASP A 347 -0.02 3.60 -17.10
C ASP A 347 -1.17 3.52 -18.10
N ILE A 348 -0.83 3.49 -19.39
CA ILE A 348 -1.82 3.46 -20.49
C ILE A 348 -2.71 2.23 -20.38
N GLU A 349 -2.13 1.07 -20.10
CA GLU A 349 -2.88 -0.19 -19.95
C GLU A 349 -3.79 -0.15 -18.72
N GLY A 350 -3.30 0.37 -17.60
CA GLY A 350 -4.10 0.57 -16.40
C GLY A 350 -5.32 1.49 -16.65
N ARG A 351 -5.14 2.56 -17.43
CA ARG A 351 -6.24 3.46 -17.83
C ARG A 351 -7.23 2.78 -18.78
N GLN A 352 -6.79 1.88 -19.64
CA GLN A 352 -7.67 1.05 -20.47
C GLN A 352 -8.56 0.16 -19.60
N TYR A 353 -8.00 -0.50 -18.57
CA TYR A 353 -8.80 -1.29 -17.61
C TYR A 353 -9.81 -0.43 -16.84
N MET A 354 -9.47 0.82 -16.47
CA MET A 354 -10.43 1.74 -15.87
C MET A 354 -11.60 2.02 -16.84
N SER A 355 -11.32 2.23 -18.13
CA SER A 355 -12.35 2.44 -19.15
C SER A 355 -13.21 1.20 -19.36
N GLU A 356 -12.63 -0.01 -19.30
CA GLU A 356 -13.36 -1.27 -19.34
C GLU A 356 -14.30 -1.42 -18.12
N PHE A 357 -13.84 -1.07 -16.91
CA PHE A 357 -14.66 -1.11 -15.71
C PHE A 357 -15.85 -0.15 -15.80
N LEU A 358 -15.65 1.06 -16.35
CA LEU A 358 -16.75 2.00 -16.63
C LEU A 358 -17.75 1.45 -17.64
N ALA A 359 -17.26 0.74 -18.68
CA ALA A 359 -18.13 0.10 -19.66
C ALA A 359 -18.96 -1.03 -19.01
N LEU A 360 -18.31 -1.91 -18.24
CA LEU A 360 -18.99 -2.98 -17.53
C LEU A 360 -20.06 -2.46 -16.56
N GLU A 361 -19.78 -1.38 -15.84
CA GLU A 361 -20.75 -0.76 -14.94
C GLU A 361 -21.98 -0.22 -15.69
N ARG A 362 -21.81 0.32 -16.89
CA ARG A 362 -22.93 0.80 -17.73
C ARG A 362 -23.75 -0.34 -18.33
N GLU A 363 -23.08 -1.42 -18.72
CA GLU A 363 -23.70 -2.56 -19.40
C GLU A 363 -24.41 -3.52 -18.42
N ASN A 364 -24.06 -3.50 -17.13
CA ASN A 364 -24.55 -4.46 -16.17
C ASN A 364 -25.14 -3.78 -14.92
N SER A 365 -26.33 -4.18 -14.53
CA SER A 365 -27.03 -3.63 -13.36
C SER A 365 -26.40 -4.06 -12.02
N ASN A 366 -25.65 -5.14 -12.00
CA ASN A 366 -25.04 -5.72 -10.79
C ASN A 366 -23.55 -5.36 -10.60
N ILE A 367 -23.06 -4.32 -11.28
CA ILE A 367 -21.68 -3.84 -11.17
C ILE A 367 -21.65 -2.40 -10.72
N VAL A 368 -20.77 -2.09 -9.77
CA VAL A 368 -20.46 -0.72 -9.30
C VAL A 368 -18.97 -0.48 -9.38
N TYR A 369 -18.54 0.64 -9.97
CA TYR A 369 -17.14 1.01 -10.04
C TYR A 369 -16.84 2.31 -9.30
N PHE A 370 -15.93 2.24 -8.33
CA PHE A 370 -15.38 3.37 -7.59
C PHE A 370 -14.05 3.78 -8.20
N LEU A 371 -14.10 4.61 -9.22
CA LEU A 371 -12.91 5.00 -10.01
C LEU A 371 -11.93 5.90 -9.22
N ASP A 372 -12.43 6.64 -8.23
CA ASP A 372 -11.62 7.49 -7.37
C ASP A 372 -11.52 6.91 -5.95
N TYR A 373 -11.21 5.63 -5.89
CA TYR A 373 -11.06 4.88 -4.67
C TYR A 373 -9.95 5.43 -3.77
N ASP A 374 -10.28 5.67 -2.50
CA ASP A 374 -9.38 6.12 -1.46
C ASP A 374 -9.69 5.48 -0.09
N ILE A 375 -8.99 5.93 0.95
CA ILE A 375 -9.16 5.45 2.33
C ILE A 375 -10.59 5.63 2.85
N SER A 376 -11.29 6.69 2.48
CA SER A 376 -12.62 7.00 2.98
C SER A 376 -13.65 5.93 2.58
N TYR A 377 -13.52 5.41 1.37
CA TYR A 377 -14.36 4.31 0.86
C TYR A 377 -13.85 2.94 1.29
N ALA A 378 -12.53 2.78 1.38
CA ALA A 378 -11.88 1.49 1.58
C ALA A 378 -12.40 0.74 2.80
N ARG A 379 -12.63 1.42 3.93
CA ARG A 379 -13.09 0.82 5.17
C ARG A 379 -14.44 0.13 4.99
N LEU A 380 -15.42 0.87 4.46
CA LEU A 380 -16.77 0.34 4.28
C LEU A 380 -16.82 -0.75 3.21
N LEU A 381 -16.11 -0.58 2.09
CA LEU A 381 -16.05 -1.58 1.03
C LEU A 381 -15.46 -2.89 1.52
N LEU A 382 -14.34 -2.84 2.25
CA LEU A 382 -13.65 -4.03 2.74
C LEU A 382 -14.38 -4.73 3.90
N ALA A 383 -15.06 -3.97 4.77
CA ALA A 383 -15.77 -4.56 5.90
C ALA A 383 -17.17 -5.09 5.55
N GLY A 384 -17.85 -4.46 4.59
CA GLY A 384 -19.25 -4.80 4.23
C GLY A 384 -19.39 -5.77 3.06
N SER A 385 -18.29 -6.16 2.40
CA SER A 385 -18.30 -7.16 1.34
C SER A 385 -18.34 -8.59 1.91
N ASP A 386 -18.77 -9.55 1.09
CA ASP A 386 -18.79 -10.97 1.48
C ASP A 386 -17.56 -11.73 1.00
N LEU A 387 -16.92 -11.28 -0.07
CA LEU A 387 -15.73 -11.88 -0.65
C LEU A 387 -14.80 -10.81 -1.24
N LEU A 388 -13.51 -10.88 -0.94
CA LEU A 388 -12.48 -10.09 -1.61
C LEU A 388 -11.80 -10.94 -2.70
N LEU A 389 -11.60 -10.37 -3.88
CA LEU A 389 -10.78 -10.94 -4.95
C LEU A 389 -9.39 -10.29 -4.94
N PHE A 390 -8.36 -11.11 -4.78
CA PHE A 390 -6.97 -10.67 -4.73
C PHE A 390 -6.16 -11.43 -5.77
N THR A 391 -5.95 -10.82 -6.94
CA THR A 391 -5.56 -11.50 -8.18
C THR A 391 -4.17 -11.14 -8.74
N PRO A 392 -3.13 -10.76 -7.96
CA PRO A 392 -1.85 -10.42 -8.56
C PRO A 392 -1.21 -11.62 -9.28
N PHE A 393 -0.38 -11.33 -10.27
CA PHE A 393 0.48 -12.33 -10.90
C PHE A 393 1.51 -12.81 -9.88
N SER A 394 1.64 -14.11 -9.71
CA SER A 394 2.53 -14.69 -8.68
C SER A 394 3.99 -14.25 -8.87
N GLY A 395 4.63 -13.79 -7.80
CA GLY A 395 5.97 -13.23 -7.79
C GLY A 395 6.02 -11.70 -7.82
N TRP A 396 4.96 -11.02 -8.20
CA TRP A 396 4.96 -9.56 -8.41
C TRP A 396 4.40 -8.74 -7.24
N GLU A 397 3.58 -9.30 -6.40
CA GLU A 397 3.05 -8.62 -5.21
C GLU A 397 3.94 -8.91 -4.01
N ALA A 398 4.64 -7.93 -3.49
CA ALA A 398 5.50 -8.09 -2.33
C ALA A 398 4.71 -8.48 -1.06
N CYS A 399 3.70 -7.68 -0.73
CA CYS A 399 2.75 -7.96 0.35
C CYS A 399 1.61 -6.94 0.30
N GLY A 400 0.54 -7.26 -0.40
CA GLY A 400 -0.67 -6.45 -0.38
C GLY A 400 -1.32 -6.43 1.00
N THR A 401 -2.04 -5.37 1.33
CA THR A 401 -2.71 -5.23 2.64
C THR A 401 -4.24 -5.31 2.56
N SER A 402 -4.84 -5.37 1.35
CA SER A 402 -6.30 -5.39 1.21
C SER A 402 -6.93 -6.66 1.81
N TYR A 403 -6.30 -7.83 1.62
CA TYR A 403 -6.77 -9.07 2.21
C TYR A 403 -6.67 -9.08 3.75
N MET A 404 -5.68 -8.39 4.33
CA MET A 404 -5.58 -8.21 5.78
C MET A 404 -6.72 -7.35 6.31
N LYS A 405 -7.00 -6.22 5.64
CA LYS A 405 -8.08 -5.28 5.98
C LYS A 405 -9.46 -5.93 5.86
N ALA A 406 -9.66 -6.78 4.86
CA ALA A 406 -10.87 -7.59 4.70
C ALA A 406 -10.96 -8.64 5.81
N GLY A 407 -9.89 -9.41 6.02
CA GLY A 407 -9.83 -10.51 6.99
C GLY A 407 -10.07 -10.09 8.43
N VAL A 408 -9.57 -8.92 8.88
CA VAL A 408 -9.83 -8.39 10.23
C VAL A 408 -11.29 -7.99 10.44
N ASN A 409 -12.10 -7.95 9.38
CA ASN A 409 -13.55 -7.78 9.43
C ASN A 409 -14.32 -9.08 9.15
N GLY A 410 -13.62 -10.21 9.05
CA GLY A 410 -14.22 -11.50 8.76
C GLY A 410 -14.59 -11.71 7.28
N VAL A 411 -14.08 -10.88 6.38
CA VAL A 411 -14.29 -11.04 4.93
C VAL A 411 -13.22 -11.94 4.34
N PRO A 412 -13.56 -13.16 3.88
CA PRO A 412 -12.60 -14.08 3.30
C PRO A 412 -12.13 -13.60 1.93
N THR A 413 -10.97 -14.08 1.51
CA THR A 413 -10.35 -13.68 0.26
C THR A 413 -10.14 -14.89 -0.65
N LEU A 414 -10.49 -14.76 -1.94
CA LEU A 414 -9.99 -15.61 -3.02
C LEU A 414 -8.73 -14.95 -3.58
N ALA A 415 -7.58 -15.55 -3.30
CA ALA A 415 -6.27 -14.95 -3.57
C ALA A 415 -5.38 -15.81 -4.45
N SER A 416 -4.64 -15.18 -5.35
CA SER A 416 -3.49 -15.85 -6.00
C SER A 416 -2.40 -16.14 -4.96
N ARG A 417 -1.59 -17.16 -5.19
CA ARG A 417 -0.49 -17.55 -4.30
C ARG A 417 0.67 -16.58 -4.43
N ASP A 418 0.54 -15.39 -3.82
CA ASP A 418 1.56 -14.34 -3.91
C ASP A 418 1.71 -13.49 -2.62
N GLY A 419 2.92 -12.97 -2.40
CA GLY A 419 3.24 -12.13 -1.25
C GLY A 419 2.95 -12.81 0.09
N GLY A 420 2.48 -12.04 1.08
CA GLY A 420 2.15 -12.52 2.42
C GLY A 420 0.85 -13.34 2.52
N VAL A 421 0.10 -13.48 1.42
CA VAL A 421 -1.16 -14.26 1.41
C VAL A 421 -0.93 -15.71 1.81
N ILE A 422 0.16 -16.32 1.29
CA ILE A 422 0.48 -17.73 1.53
C ILE A 422 0.94 -18.01 2.97
N GLU A 423 1.24 -16.98 3.74
CA GLU A 423 1.63 -17.12 5.15
C GLU A 423 0.41 -17.31 6.07
N ILE A 424 -0.77 -16.85 5.64
CA ILE A 424 -1.95 -16.79 6.52
C ILE A 424 -3.19 -17.46 5.96
N ILE A 425 -3.44 -17.40 4.65
CA ILE A 425 -4.63 -18.04 4.07
C ILE A 425 -4.39 -19.54 3.96
N LYS A 426 -5.29 -20.28 4.62
CA LYS A 426 -5.41 -21.74 4.51
C LYS A 426 -6.65 -22.03 3.67
N ASP A 427 -6.44 -22.75 2.56
CA ASP A 427 -7.47 -23.04 1.55
C ASP A 427 -8.72 -23.68 2.21
N GLU A 428 -9.91 -23.17 1.88
CA GLU A 428 -11.22 -23.58 2.41
C GLU A 428 -11.43 -23.43 3.93
N PHE A 429 -10.44 -22.92 4.67
CA PHE A 429 -10.55 -22.69 6.11
C PHE A 429 -10.86 -21.23 6.46
N ASN A 430 -10.07 -20.27 5.94
CA ASN A 430 -10.24 -18.85 6.20
C ASN A 430 -10.19 -17.99 4.93
N GLY A 431 -10.24 -18.62 3.77
CA GLY A 431 -10.17 -18.06 2.44
C GLY A 431 -9.83 -19.13 1.42
N TRP A 432 -9.47 -18.73 0.22
CA TRP A 432 -9.15 -19.63 -0.87
C TRP A 432 -7.91 -19.15 -1.63
N LEU A 433 -7.10 -20.12 -2.10
CA LEU A 433 -5.90 -19.87 -2.87
C LEU A 433 -6.04 -20.45 -4.27
N PHE A 434 -5.62 -19.70 -5.29
CA PHE A 434 -5.61 -20.17 -6.67
C PHE A 434 -4.28 -19.92 -7.37
N GLY A 435 -4.09 -20.60 -8.49
CA GLY A 435 -3.03 -20.39 -9.46
C GLY A 435 -1.64 -20.87 -9.02
N ASN A 436 -0.65 -20.55 -9.83
CA ASN A 436 0.74 -20.93 -9.66
C ASN A 436 1.40 -20.22 -8.46
N ASN A 437 2.42 -20.85 -7.86
CA ASN A 437 3.23 -20.28 -6.77
C ASN A 437 4.67 -20.07 -7.23
N LEU A 438 4.94 -18.92 -7.87
CA LEU A 438 6.23 -18.61 -8.50
C LEU A 438 7.12 -17.81 -7.52
N TYR A 439 8.42 -18.07 -7.56
CA TYR A 439 9.44 -17.38 -6.75
C TYR A 439 10.44 -16.58 -7.60
N ASN A 440 10.03 -16.21 -8.81
CA ASN A 440 10.77 -15.39 -9.75
C ASN A 440 9.83 -14.37 -10.42
N LEU A 441 10.41 -13.34 -11.00
CA LEU A 441 9.70 -12.34 -11.79
C LEU A 441 9.64 -12.80 -13.23
N VAL A 442 8.47 -13.29 -13.66
CA VAL A 442 8.20 -13.59 -15.07
C VAL A 442 7.85 -12.31 -15.80
N ASP A 443 8.40 -12.09 -16.99
CA ASP A 443 8.00 -10.97 -17.84
C ASP A 443 6.51 -11.08 -18.18
N LEU A 444 5.72 -10.10 -17.74
CA LEU A 444 4.26 -10.08 -17.85
C LEU A 444 3.75 -10.02 -19.30
N TYR A 445 4.63 -9.75 -20.27
CA TYR A 445 4.29 -9.69 -21.70
C TYR A 445 4.77 -10.91 -22.49
N SER A 446 5.49 -11.83 -21.82
CA SER A 446 6.00 -13.06 -22.44
C SER A 446 4.90 -14.08 -22.75
N GLU A 447 5.23 -15.06 -23.59
CA GLU A 447 4.35 -16.22 -23.85
C GLU A 447 4.20 -17.08 -22.59
N GLU A 448 5.25 -17.18 -21.76
CA GLU A 448 5.20 -17.88 -20.49
C GLU A 448 4.14 -17.27 -19.57
N ALA A 449 4.13 -15.93 -19.42
CA ALA A 449 3.13 -15.25 -18.63
C ALA A 449 1.71 -15.48 -19.14
N ARG A 450 1.49 -15.51 -20.48
CA ARG A 450 0.17 -15.81 -21.07
C ARG A 450 -0.30 -17.22 -20.74
N ARG A 451 0.60 -18.21 -20.79
CA ARG A 451 0.27 -19.60 -20.43
C ARG A 451 -0.11 -19.69 -18.96
N ILE A 452 0.68 -19.09 -18.08
CA ILE A 452 0.41 -19.03 -16.64
C ILE A 452 -0.94 -18.34 -16.38
N ASP A 453 -1.24 -17.23 -17.05
CA ASP A 453 -2.50 -16.53 -16.94
C ASP A 453 -3.70 -17.39 -17.30
N GLU A 454 -3.62 -18.19 -18.36
CA GLU A 454 -4.71 -19.09 -18.76
C GLU A 454 -4.92 -20.25 -17.77
N GLU A 455 -3.85 -20.78 -17.21
CA GLU A 455 -3.90 -21.82 -16.16
C GLU A 455 -4.50 -21.25 -14.86
N ASP A 456 -3.97 -20.11 -14.40
CA ASP A 456 -4.41 -19.42 -13.19
C ASP A 456 -5.85 -18.94 -13.31
N TYR A 457 -6.26 -18.42 -14.49
CA TYR A 457 -7.63 -17.97 -14.70
C TYR A 457 -8.65 -19.12 -14.62
N ARG A 458 -8.31 -20.30 -15.17
CA ARG A 458 -9.18 -21.48 -15.07
C ARG A 458 -9.39 -21.91 -13.61
N ASP A 459 -8.31 -21.95 -12.81
CA ASP A 459 -8.39 -22.28 -11.39
C ASP A 459 -9.17 -21.21 -10.62
N PHE A 460 -8.89 -19.92 -10.85
CA PHE A 460 -9.60 -18.79 -10.29
C PHE A 460 -11.11 -18.85 -10.54
N LYS A 461 -11.52 -19.04 -11.80
CA LYS A 461 -12.94 -19.12 -12.19
C LYS A 461 -13.63 -20.31 -11.53
N ASN A 462 -13.00 -21.49 -11.55
CA ASN A 462 -13.57 -22.70 -10.95
C ASN A 462 -13.78 -22.54 -9.44
N LYS A 463 -12.79 -21.96 -8.74
CA LYS A 463 -12.89 -21.68 -7.29
C LYS A 463 -13.96 -20.62 -7.02
N PHE A 464 -13.99 -19.56 -7.81
CA PHE A 464 -15.00 -18.52 -7.68
C PHE A 464 -16.42 -19.08 -7.78
N LEU A 465 -16.72 -19.92 -8.76
CA LEU A 465 -18.03 -20.55 -8.92
C LEU A 465 -18.40 -21.43 -7.73
N LYS A 466 -17.44 -22.22 -7.21
CA LYS A 466 -17.66 -23.03 -6.01
C LYS A 466 -17.93 -22.16 -4.76
N ILE A 467 -17.27 -21.02 -4.64
CA ILE A 467 -17.48 -20.07 -3.54
C ILE A 467 -18.88 -19.45 -3.62
N VAL A 468 -19.32 -19.05 -4.82
CA VAL A 468 -20.68 -18.54 -5.03
C VAL A 468 -21.73 -19.60 -4.74
N GLU A 469 -21.49 -20.84 -5.16
CA GLU A 469 -22.37 -21.96 -4.82
C GLU A 469 -22.44 -22.21 -3.32
N LEU A 470 -21.28 -22.23 -2.61
CA LEU A 470 -21.20 -22.40 -1.18
C LEU A 470 -21.97 -21.28 -0.44
N TYR A 471 -21.81 -20.03 -0.86
CA TYR A 471 -22.52 -18.88 -0.28
C TYR A 471 -24.03 -19.02 -0.38
N ASN A 472 -24.54 -19.53 -1.50
CA ASN A 472 -25.97 -19.67 -1.75
C ASN A 472 -26.59 -20.94 -1.14
N LYS A 473 -25.83 -22.05 -1.05
CA LYS A 473 -26.38 -23.36 -0.66
C LYS A 473 -26.04 -23.79 0.75
N ASP A 474 -24.91 -23.32 1.31
CA ASP A 474 -24.43 -23.70 2.66
C ASP A 474 -23.89 -22.46 3.40
N ARG A 475 -24.84 -21.63 3.84
CA ARG A 475 -24.55 -20.37 4.51
C ARG A 475 -23.84 -20.57 5.86
N GLU A 476 -24.10 -21.67 6.54
CA GLU A 476 -23.46 -21.99 7.82
C GLU A 476 -21.97 -22.23 7.62
N LYS A 477 -21.60 -23.06 6.65
CA LYS A 477 -20.19 -23.32 6.33
C LYS A 477 -19.49 -22.06 5.84
N TYR A 478 -20.15 -21.24 5.01
CA TYR A 478 -19.59 -19.95 4.56
C TYR A 478 -19.33 -19.02 5.75
N THR A 479 -20.30 -18.91 6.66
CA THR A 479 -20.17 -18.12 7.90
C THR A 479 -19.01 -18.60 8.77
N GLN A 480 -18.82 -19.91 8.89
CA GLN A 480 -17.70 -20.47 9.63
C GLN A 480 -16.35 -20.05 9.01
N ILE A 481 -16.24 -20.01 7.69
CA ILE A 481 -15.02 -19.51 6.99
C ILE A 481 -14.81 -18.01 7.28
N MET A 482 -15.88 -17.21 7.32
CA MET A 482 -15.80 -15.79 7.70
C MET A 482 -15.30 -15.61 9.14
N ILE A 483 -15.80 -16.39 10.08
CA ILE A 483 -15.36 -16.36 11.49
C ILE A 483 -13.90 -16.84 11.61
N ASN A 484 -13.51 -17.87 10.87
CA ASN A 484 -12.14 -18.33 10.82
C ASN A 484 -11.19 -17.26 10.26
N ALA A 485 -11.63 -16.51 9.23
CA ALA A 485 -10.90 -15.37 8.70
C ALA A 485 -10.72 -14.31 9.80
N LEU A 486 -11.79 -13.86 10.47
CA LEU A 486 -11.72 -12.91 11.56
C LEU A 486 -10.73 -13.36 12.63
N ASN A 487 -10.88 -14.56 13.17
CA ASN A 487 -10.06 -15.08 14.26
C ASN A 487 -8.57 -15.24 13.89
N THR A 488 -8.30 -15.54 12.63
CA THR A 488 -6.93 -15.69 12.13
C THR A 488 -6.29 -14.32 11.91
N PHE A 489 -6.96 -13.45 11.17
CA PHE A 489 -6.41 -12.16 10.77
C PHE A 489 -6.31 -11.17 11.94
N TYR A 490 -7.28 -11.15 12.85
CA TYR A 490 -7.24 -10.33 14.05
C TYR A 490 -5.95 -10.49 14.86
N LYS A 491 -5.46 -11.72 14.99
CA LYS A 491 -4.25 -12.05 15.75
C LYS A 491 -2.96 -11.80 14.96
N TRP A 492 -3.01 -12.02 13.65
CA TRP A 492 -1.81 -12.06 12.81
C TRP A 492 -1.54 -10.73 12.09
N ALA A 493 -2.59 -10.06 11.61
CA ALA A 493 -2.45 -8.89 10.73
C ALA A 493 -2.22 -7.58 11.48
N ASP A 494 -2.17 -7.57 12.80
CA ASP A 494 -1.97 -6.34 13.59
C ASP A 494 -0.59 -5.72 13.31
N VAL A 495 -0.57 -4.45 12.88
CA VAL A 495 0.66 -3.67 12.63
C VAL A 495 1.53 -3.53 13.88
N LYS A 496 0.97 -3.71 15.06
CA LYS A 496 1.72 -3.79 16.32
C LYS A 496 2.79 -4.87 16.29
N ARG A 497 2.52 -6.02 15.64
CA ARG A 497 3.51 -7.06 15.41
C ARG A 497 4.67 -6.55 14.55
N VAL A 498 4.35 -5.85 13.45
CA VAL A 498 5.36 -5.25 12.54
C VAL A 498 6.29 -4.29 13.30
N ILE A 499 5.70 -3.45 14.14
CA ILE A 499 6.48 -2.51 14.98
C ILE A 499 7.40 -3.28 15.94
N LYS A 500 6.88 -4.34 16.58
CA LYS A 500 7.68 -5.16 17.51
C LYS A 500 8.86 -5.87 16.85
N GLU A 501 8.69 -6.30 15.62
CA GLU A 501 9.76 -6.95 14.85
C GLU A 501 10.79 -5.95 14.29
N LEU A 502 10.33 -4.74 13.90
CA LEU A 502 11.23 -3.69 13.39
C LEU A 502 11.96 -2.93 14.50
N ILE A 503 11.33 -2.73 15.66
CA ILE A 503 11.83 -1.88 16.75
C ILE A 503 12.04 -2.72 18.00
N PRO A 504 13.28 -2.93 18.45
CA PRO A 504 13.58 -3.67 19.68
C PRO A 504 12.86 -3.10 20.90
N SER A 505 12.34 -3.97 21.76
CA SER A 505 11.51 -3.61 22.94
C SER A 505 12.21 -2.70 23.95
N GLN A 506 13.54 -2.70 24.00
CA GLN A 506 14.33 -1.81 24.85
C GLN A 506 14.14 -0.31 24.52
N TYR A 507 13.55 0.00 23.38
CA TYR A 507 13.25 1.37 22.93
C TYR A 507 11.78 1.76 23.11
N TRP A 508 11.01 0.91 23.76
CA TRP A 508 9.62 1.21 24.10
C TRP A 508 9.64 1.90 25.47
N SER A 509 8.96 3.01 25.59
CA SER A 509 8.76 3.63 26.90
C SER A 509 8.00 2.66 27.78
N SER A 510 8.55 2.39 28.97
CA SER A 510 7.82 1.66 30.01
C SER A 510 6.53 2.45 30.28
N SER A 511 5.41 1.86 29.91
CA SER A 511 4.08 2.34 30.27
C SER A 511 3.87 2.19 31.77
#